data_31cbd654e72cc20033d67ba63812b9af
#
_entry.id   31cbd654e72cc20033d67ba63812b9af
#
_cell.length_a   1.000
_cell.length_b   1.000
_cell.length_c   1.000
_cell.angle_alpha   90.00
_cell.angle_beta   90.00
_cell.angle_gamma   90.00
#
_symmetry.space_group_name_H-M   'P 1'
#
loop_
_entity.id
_entity.type
_entity.pdbx_description
1 polymer ?
#
loop_
_entity_poly.entity_id
_entity_poly.type
_entity_poly.pdbx_seq_one_letter_code
_entity_poly.pdbx_strand_id
1 'polypeptide(L)'
;VLFQFYLVFPLLMLLMKRQMKVTLMILIVLSIVLYLLPIDNIGNKYYMLPFRFFEIAIGGLVAVRPIKFSAPIKYISLCGLFLMIFFGAFTIGERSMPYNLVGGSNTIRESFLPREVMVLLTVLFAVLSCFHDRSENRWTYLSRQSKLIAPLGRMSLSVFLWHQPLFAFYRYFFADELSPVILCCLIGMALLLSSFTYFFMEKRIAVNKMSRLCLVFSFIIVNAFALWIYQKGGIVRDIPELDIKEGLTDPMLFEQYTDRIYQYDHEFSQDNPKKKILVIGNSFARDFANILLESPMRDSVQLSYHYAFIACPLTRIRQCDRIYYFGWRHDVPDFVWQNLKQGVEVWGIGTKNHGTSNGIFYKYRHRNNYYSLRITPREDFYIVNSLLKEEWQGNYVDLLSLTIDSKKSVSV
;
A
#
# COMPACT_ATOMS: atom_id res chain seq x y z
N VAL A 1 11.88 -5.57 -2.85
CA VAL A 1 12.59 -5.66 -4.14
C VAL A 1 14.08 -5.38 -3.97
N LEU A 2 14.50 -4.20 -3.47
CA LEU A 2 15.93 -3.84 -3.34
C LEU A 2 16.71 -4.84 -2.46
N PHE A 3 16.16 -5.23 -1.31
CA PHE A 3 16.76 -6.23 -0.44
C PHE A 3 16.85 -7.61 -1.13
N GLN A 4 15.81 -8.04 -1.83
CA GLN A 4 15.81 -9.27 -2.61
C GLN A 4 16.88 -9.24 -3.71
N PHE A 5 17.05 -8.08 -4.37
CA PHE A 5 18.09 -7.89 -5.37
C PHE A 5 19.50 -8.04 -4.78
N TYR A 6 19.79 -7.38 -3.66
CA TYR A 6 21.09 -7.50 -3.00
C TYR A 6 21.42 -8.91 -2.51
N LEU A 7 20.40 -9.70 -2.20
CA LEU A 7 20.58 -11.11 -1.82
C LEU A 7 20.85 -11.98 -3.05
N VAL A 8 20.08 -11.81 -4.13
CA VAL A 8 20.12 -12.67 -5.32
C VAL A 8 21.27 -12.31 -6.27
N PHE A 9 21.54 -11.01 -6.46
CA PHE A 9 22.52 -10.55 -7.45
C PHE A 9 23.95 -11.04 -7.21
N PRO A 10 24.52 -11.05 -5.99
CA PRO A 10 25.83 -11.62 -5.73
C PRO A 10 25.91 -13.11 -6.04
N LEU A 11 24.84 -13.87 -5.77
CA LEU A 11 24.76 -15.30 -6.11
C LEU A 11 24.77 -15.51 -7.62
N LEU A 12 24.00 -14.71 -8.36
CA LEU A 12 24.02 -14.73 -9.82
C LEU A 12 25.40 -14.40 -10.37
N MET A 13 26.09 -13.41 -9.79
CA MET A 13 27.46 -13.04 -10.18
C MET A 13 28.45 -14.18 -9.95
N LEU A 14 28.35 -14.91 -8.85
CA LEU A 14 29.22 -16.05 -8.54
C LEU A 14 28.97 -17.24 -9.47
N LEU A 15 27.73 -17.56 -9.76
CA LEU A 15 27.33 -18.70 -10.57
C LEU A 15 27.66 -18.50 -12.06
N MET A 16 27.63 -17.27 -12.55
CA MET A 16 27.62 -16.97 -14.00
C MET A 16 28.84 -16.19 -14.47
N LYS A 17 29.96 -16.28 -13.79
CA LYS A 17 31.24 -15.55 -14.06
C LYS A 17 31.61 -15.42 -15.54
N ARG A 18 31.44 -16.47 -16.34
CA ARG A 18 31.88 -16.51 -17.75
C ARG A 18 30.83 -15.93 -18.73
N GLN A 19 29.54 -16.00 -18.40
CA GLN A 19 28.44 -15.59 -19.30
C GLN A 19 27.55 -14.49 -18.69
N MET A 20 28.07 -13.77 -17.69
CA MET A 20 27.32 -12.79 -16.90
C MET A 20 26.53 -11.79 -17.74
N LYS A 21 27.13 -11.28 -18.83
CA LYS A 21 26.45 -10.27 -19.69
C LYS A 21 25.22 -10.82 -20.40
N VAL A 22 25.34 -11.99 -20.98
CA VAL A 22 24.26 -12.63 -21.74
C VAL A 22 23.12 -13.00 -20.78
N THR A 23 23.45 -13.59 -19.66
CA THR A 23 22.45 -13.95 -18.66
C THR A 23 21.77 -12.74 -18.07
N LEU A 24 22.52 -11.69 -17.76
CA LEU A 24 21.91 -10.44 -17.25
C LEU A 24 20.95 -9.84 -18.28
N MET A 25 21.30 -9.84 -19.57
CA MET A 25 20.40 -9.39 -20.62
C MET A 25 19.14 -10.26 -20.73
N ILE A 26 19.28 -11.58 -20.66
CA ILE A 26 18.13 -12.50 -20.68
C ILE A 26 17.20 -12.25 -19.48
N LEU A 27 17.76 -12.12 -18.29
CA LEU A 27 16.99 -11.86 -17.07
C LEU A 27 16.30 -10.49 -17.11
N ILE A 28 16.94 -9.45 -17.67
CA ILE A 28 16.35 -8.14 -17.88
C ILE A 28 15.14 -8.26 -18.82
N VAL A 29 15.31 -8.89 -19.97
CA VAL A 29 14.21 -9.07 -20.93
C VAL A 29 13.06 -9.86 -20.33
N LEU A 30 13.37 -10.96 -19.64
CA LEU A 30 12.36 -11.78 -18.96
C LEU A 30 11.60 -10.97 -17.90
N SER A 31 12.31 -10.17 -17.11
CA SER A 31 11.72 -9.30 -16.10
C SER A 31 10.80 -8.22 -16.71
N ILE A 32 11.18 -7.62 -17.84
CA ILE A 32 10.34 -6.66 -18.57
C ILE A 32 9.07 -7.37 -19.10
N VAL A 33 9.21 -8.55 -19.68
CA VAL A 33 8.06 -9.33 -20.16
C VAL A 33 7.10 -9.63 -19.00
N LEU A 34 7.62 -10.14 -17.89
CA LEU A 34 6.81 -10.41 -16.70
C LEU A 34 6.10 -9.16 -16.17
N TYR A 35 6.80 -8.01 -16.19
CA TYR A 35 6.21 -6.74 -15.76
C TYR A 35 5.04 -6.28 -16.64
N LEU A 36 5.12 -6.52 -17.95
CA LEU A 36 4.10 -6.14 -18.94
C LEU A 36 2.91 -7.11 -18.98
N LEU A 37 3.04 -8.33 -18.45
CA LEU A 37 1.92 -9.29 -18.42
C LEU A 37 0.75 -8.74 -17.61
N PRO A 38 -0.50 -8.90 -18.07
CA PRO A 38 -1.70 -8.55 -17.32
C PRO A 38 -1.91 -9.56 -16.18
N ILE A 39 -1.33 -9.26 -15.01
CA ILE A 39 -1.49 -10.05 -13.79
C ILE A 39 -2.39 -9.27 -12.86
N ASP A 40 -3.49 -9.87 -12.43
CA ASP A 40 -4.52 -9.22 -11.61
C ASP A 40 -4.05 -8.81 -10.22
N ASN A 41 -3.04 -9.49 -9.67
CA ASN A 41 -2.49 -9.14 -8.37
C ASN A 41 -1.40 -8.07 -8.47
N ILE A 42 -1.81 -6.80 -8.39
CA ILE A 42 -0.92 -5.63 -8.44
C ILE A 42 0.14 -5.66 -7.32
N GLY A 43 -0.18 -6.20 -6.15
CA GLY A 43 0.75 -6.33 -5.03
C GLY A 43 1.97 -7.17 -5.38
N ASN A 44 1.79 -8.28 -6.06
CA ASN A 44 2.89 -9.14 -6.49
C ASN A 44 3.83 -8.43 -7.46
N LYS A 45 3.30 -7.69 -8.45
CA LYS A 45 4.12 -6.89 -9.37
C LYS A 45 4.96 -5.83 -8.64
N TYR A 46 4.42 -5.25 -7.58
CA TYR A 46 5.10 -4.18 -6.85
C TYR A 46 6.20 -4.69 -5.91
N TYR A 47 5.96 -5.79 -5.20
CA TYR A 47 6.85 -6.24 -4.11
C TYR A 47 7.82 -7.36 -4.51
N MET A 48 7.60 -8.05 -5.63
CA MET A 48 8.44 -9.18 -6.02
C MET A 48 9.52 -8.81 -7.02
N LEU A 49 10.73 -9.29 -6.77
CA LEU A 49 11.93 -9.03 -7.58
C LEU A 49 11.79 -9.42 -9.06
N PRO A 50 11.21 -10.56 -9.46
CA PRO A 50 11.14 -10.94 -10.87
C PRO A 50 10.49 -9.88 -11.77
N PHE A 51 9.50 -9.15 -11.27
CA PHE A 51 8.80 -8.12 -12.03
C PHE A 51 9.56 -6.79 -12.13
N ARG A 52 10.51 -6.55 -11.23
CA ARG A 52 11.24 -5.27 -11.11
C ARG A 52 12.76 -5.43 -11.19
N PHE A 53 13.24 -6.62 -11.48
CA PHE A 53 14.67 -6.90 -11.58
C PHE A 53 15.35 -6.03 -12.63
N PHE A 54 14.67 -5.77 -13.75
CA PHE A 54 15.17 -4.96 -14.86
C PHE A 54 15.57 -3.53 -14.43
N GLU A 55 14.82 -2.91 -13.50
CA GLU A 55 15.07 -1.52 -13.05
C GLU A 55 16.49 -1.34 -12.49
N ILE A 56 16.96 -2.30 -11.71
CA ILE A 56 18.26 -2.25 -11.04
C ILE A 56 19.34 -2.89 -11.93
N ALA A 57 19.02 -4.00 -12.58
CA ALA A 57 19.96 -4.78 -13.37
C ALA A 57 20.44 -4.06 -14.62
N ILE A 58 19.61 -3.20 -15.26
CA ILE A 58 20.01 -2.35 -16.38
C ILE A 58 21.10 -1.38 -15.94
N GLY A 59 20.99 -0.77 -14.76
CA GLY A 59 22.04 0.08 -14.19
C GLY A 59 23.38 -0.67 -14.02
N GLY A 60 23.31 -1.90 -13.54
CA GLY A 60 24.49 -2.80 -13.45
C GLY A 60 25.12 -3.12 -14.81
N LEU A 61 24.29 -3.38 -15.82
CA LEU A 61 24.75 -3.65 -17.19
C LEU A 61 25.48 -2.44 -17.79
N VAL A 62 24.96 -1.24 -17.61
CA VAL A 62 25.57 0.03 -18.06
C VAL A 62 26.91 0.28 -17.35
N ALA A 63 26.99 -0.02 -16.06
CA ALA A 63 28.24 0.12 -15.30
C ALA A 63 29.35 -0.79 -15.81
N VAL A 64 29.01 -2.01 -16.26
CA VAL A 64 29.98 -2.98 -16.81
C VAL A 64 30.42 -2.64 -18.24
N ARG A 65 29.58 -1.97 -19.01
CA ARG A 65 29.87 -1.57 -20.38
C ARG A 65 29.43 -0.14 -20.65
N PRO A 66 30.23 0.87 -20.25
CA PRO A 66 29.88 2.25 -20.50
C PRO A 66 29.79 2.52 -22.01
N ILE A 67 28.61 2.89 -22.48
CA ILE A 67 28.36 3.29 -23.85
C ILE A 67 28.56 4.81 -23.93
N LYS A 68 29.27 5.28 -24.96
CA LYS A 68 29.55 6.71 -25.14
C LYS A 68 28.48 7.33 -26.07
N PHE A 69 27.73 8.30 -25.57
CA PHE A 69 26.81 9.11 -26.37
C PHE A 69 27.25 10.57 -26.43
N SER A 70 26.60 11.33 -27.30
CA SER A 70 26.82 12.77 -27.41
C SER A 70 26.18 13.54 -26.24
N ALA A 71 26.80 14.67 -25.87
CA ALA A 71 26.34 15.52 -24.77
C ALA A 71 24.84 15.91 -24.82
N PRO A 72 24.23 16.24 -25.99
CA PRO A 72 22.84 16.59 -26.09
C PRO A 72 21.90 15.48 -25.57
N ILE A 73 22.19 14.23 -25.85
CA ILE A 73 21.37 13.09 -25.41
C ILE A 73 21.31 13.02 -23.88
N LYS A 74 22.42 13.28 -23.21
CA LYS A 74 22.47 13.31 -21.75
C LYS A 74 21.60 14.41 -21.16
N TYR A 75 21.64 15.62 -21.70
CA TYR A 75 20.81 16.73 -21.21
C TYR A 75 19.33 16.51 -21.48
N ILE A 76 18.98 16.02 -22.67
CA ILE A 76 17.61 15.65 -23.03
C ILE A 76 17.10 14.55 -22.05
N SER A 77 17.94 13.57 -21.74
CA SER A 77 17.58 12.49 -20.82
C SER A 77 17.40 12.99 -19.39
N LEU A 78 18.20 13.93 -18.92
CA LEU A 78 18.03 14.55 -17.61
C LEU A 78 16.75 15.39 -17.54
N CYS A 79 16.43 16.15 -18.59
CA CYS A 79 15.16 16.86 -18.69
C CYS A 79 13.98 15.89 -18.72
N GLY A 80 14.08 14.82 -19.50
CA GLY A 80 13.05 13.76 -19.55
C GLY A 80 12.85 13.10 -18.18
N LEU A 81 13.93 12.77 -17.48
CA LEU A 81 13.87 12.23 -16.13
C LEU A 81 13.17 13.19 -15.15
N PHE A 82 13.53 14.46 -15.20
CA PHE A 82 12.90 15.49 -14.36
C PHE A 82 11.41 15.61 -14.66
N LEU A 83 11.02 15.62 -15.94
CA LEU A 83 9.60 15.64 -16.35
C LEU A 83 8.86 14.41 -15.84
N MET A 84 9.45 13.20 -15.95
CA MET A 84 8.81 11.98 -15.46
C MET A 84 8.60 12.00 -13.93
N ILE A 85 9.57 12.53 -13.18
CA ILE A 85 9.43 12.70 -11.72
C ILE A 85 8.34 13.73 -11.41
N PHE A 86 8.34 14.87 -12.13
CA PHE A 86 7.34 15.93 -11.94
C PHE A 86 5.92 15.43 -12.24
N PHE A 87 5.70 14.83 -13.41
CA PHE A 87 4.40 14.26 -13.77
C PHE A 87 3.99 13.12 -12.83
N GLY A 88 4.93 12.26 -12.40
CA GLY A 88 4.66 11.23 -11.41
C GLY A 88 4.21 11.81 -10.07
N ALA A 89 4.85 12.88 -9.59
CA ALA A 89 4.47 13.56 -8.37
C ALA A 89 3.09 14.23 -8.49
N PHE A 90 2.79 14.85 -9.63
CA PHE A 90 1.52 15.55 -9.88
C PHE A 90 0.34 14.56 -9.94
N THR A 91 0.52 13.40 -10.58
CA THR A 91 -0.52 12.35 -10.64
C THR A 91 -0.74 11.69 -9.27
N ILE A 92 0.24 11.68 -8.37
CA ILE A 92 0.09 11.17 -7.00
C ILE A 92 -0.70 12.15 -6.13
N GLY A 93 -0.56 13.47 -6.34
CA GLY A 93 -1.25 14.51 -5.57
C GLY A 93 -2.78 14.55 -5.79
N GLU A 94 -3.27 14.19 -6.98
CA GLU A 94 -4.71 14.13 -7.29
C GLU A 94 -5.38 12.78 -6.92
N ARG A 95 -4.61 11.79 -6.47
CA ARG A 95 -5.08 10.43 -6.14
C ARG A 95 -5.59 10.25 -4.72
N SER A 96 -5.99 11.28 -4.05
CA SER A 96 -6.55 11.16 -2.70
C SER A 96 -8.02 10.76 -2.65
N MET A 97 -8.63 10.29 -3.73
CA MET A 97 -9.84 9.47 -3.59
C MET A 97 -9.42 8.17 -2.93
N PRO A 98 -9.86 7.89 -1.70
CA PRO A 98 -9.43 6.67 -1.02
C PRO A 98 -9.94 5.47 -1.82
N TYR A 99 -9.02 4.73 -2.35
CA TYR A 99 -9.21 3.49 -3.11
C TYR A 99 -10.10 2.44 -2.42
N ASN A 100 -10.41 2.67 -1.14
CA ASN A 100 -11.14 1.76 -0.26
C ASN A 100 -12.57 2.23 0.06
N LEU A 101 -13.07 3.30 -0.52
CA LEU A 101 -14.41 3.80 -0.20
C LEU A 101 -15.52 2.93 -0.75
N VAL A 102 -15.29 2.35 -1.92
CA VAL A 102 -16.22 1.44 -2.59
C VAL A 102 -15.40 0.40 -3.32
N GLY A 103 -15.58 -0.86 -2.98
CA GLY A 103 -14.78 -1.97 -3.49
C GLY A 103 -14.53 -1.91 -4.99
N GLY A 104 -13.29 -1.57 -5.34
CA GLY A 104 -12.68 -1.95 -6.60
C GLY A 104 -13.15 -1.31 -7.89
N SER A 105 -14.09 -0.37 -7.89
CA SER A 105 -14.47 0.33 -9.11
C SER A 105 -13.39 1.34 -9.52
N ASN A 106 -12.83 1.12 -10.70
CA ASN A 106 -11.73 1.85 -11.31
C ASN A 106 -12.15 3.22 -11.85
N THR A 107 -12.58 4.15 -11.02
CA THR A 107 -12.48 5.55 -11.39
C THR A 107 -11.03 6.00 -11.15
N ILE A 108 -10.10 5.30 -11.80
CA ILE A 108 -8.76 5.79 -12.00
C ILE A 108 -8.93 6.93 -12.99
N ARG A 109 -8.76 8.16 -12.55
CA ARG A 109 -8.41 9.24 -13.46
C ARG A 109 -7.15 8.75 -14.17
N GLU A 110 -7.31 8.40 -15.44
CA GLU A 110 -6.25 7.86 -16.28
C GLU A 110 -5.08 8.82 -16.22
N SER A 111 -3.96 8.35 -15.67
CA SER A 111 -2.70 9.06 -15.83
C SER A 111 -2.46 9.20 -17.34
N PHE A 112 -1.98 10.36 -17.80
CA PHE A 112 -1.73 10.66 -19.22
C PHE A 112 -0.98 9.54 -19.95
N LEU A 113 -0.24 8.71 -19.22
CA LEU A 113 0.43 7.51 -19.72
C LEU A 113 0.15 6.33 -18.78
N PRO A 114 0.01 5.10 -19.31
CA PRO A 114 -0.04 3.88 -18.51
C PRO A 114 1.16 3.82 -17.54
N ARG A 115 0.93 3.37 -16.32
CA ARG A 115 1.95 3.29 -15.27
C ARG A 115 3.20 2.52 -15.73
N GLU A 116 3.00 1.46 -16.48
CA GLU A 116 4.06 0.62 -17.04
C GLU A 116 4.95 1.41 -18.00
N VAL A 117 4.35 2.23 -18.86
CA VAL A 117 5.08 3.11 -19.77
C VAL A 117 5.87 4.17 -19.02
N MET A 118 5.30 4.78 -17.98
CA MET A 118 6.00 5.76 -17.15
C MET A 118 7.24 5.17 -16.48
N VAL A 119 7.15 3.96 -15.93
CA VAL A 119 8.29 3.27 -15.31
C VAL A 119 9.38 2.97 -16.34
N LEU A 120 9.02 2.41 -17.49
CA LEU A 120 9.98 2.11 -18.56
C LEU A 120 10.69 3.35 -19.08
N LEU A 121 9.94 4.46 -19.31
CA LEU A 121 10.53 5.73 -19.73
C LEU A 121 11.45 6.31 -18.65
N THR A 122 11.07 6.24 -17.39
CA THR A 122 11.91 6.71 -16.27
C THR A 122 13.23 5.93 -16.23
N VAL A 123 13.19 4.60 -16.34
CA VAL A 123 14.38 3.75 -16.40
C VAL A 123 15.23 4.09 -17.62
N LEU A 124 14.60 4.25 -18.78
CA LEU A 124 15.32 4.62 -20.02
C LEU A 124 16.05 5.96 -19.87
N PHE A 125 15.37 7.01 -19.40
CA PHE A 125 16.00 8.32 -19.18
C PHE A 125 17.06 8.27 -18.11
N ALA A 126 16.88 7.53 -17.02
CA ALA A 126 17.89 7.34 -15.99
C ALA A 126 19.15 6.67 -16.56
N VAL A 127 19.00 5.64 -17.36
CA VAL A 127 20.09 4.92 -18.03
C VAL A 127 20.82 5.84 -19.01
N LEU A 128 20.09 6.53 -19.89
CA LEU A 128 20.68 7.46 -20.87
C LEU A 128 21.43 8.63 -20.18
N SER A 129 20.98 9.07 -19.01
CA SER A 129 21.65 10.11 -18.23
C SER A 129 22.97 9.65 -17.62
N CYS A 130 23.15 8.35 -17.40
CA CYS A 130 24.39 7.76 -16.83
C CYS A 130 25.49 7.54 -17.89
N PHE A 131 25.23 7.74 -19.18
CA PHE A 131 26.22 7.51 -20.22
C PHE A 131 27.30 8.60 -20.26
N HIS A 132 28.50 8.18 -20.68
CA HIS A 132 29.69 8.98 -20.67
C HIS A 132 29.81 9.84 -21.93
N ASP A 133 30.24 11.09 -21.79
CA ASP A 133 30.43 12.00 -22.93
C ASP A 133 31.73 11.65 -23.72
N ARG A 134 31.64 11.79 -25.04
CA ARG A 134 32.79 11.56 -25.96
C ARG A 134 33.85 12.65 -25.92
N SER A 135 33.53 13.85 -25.40
CA SER A 135 34.44 14.99 -25.39
C SER A 135 35.23 15.10 -24.08
N GLU A 136 36.51 14.77 -24.10
CA GLU A 136 37.41 14.81 -22.94
C GLU A 136 37.59 16.20 -22.29
N ASN A 137 37.34 17.29 -23.02
CA ASN A 137 37.70 18.66 -22.59
C ASN A 137 36.67 19.39 -21.71
N ARG A 138 35.47 18.84 -21.50
CA ARG A 138 34.46 19.43 -20.59
C ARG A 138 34.39 18.79 -19.21
N TRP A 139 35.26 17.85 -18.91
CA TRP A 139 35.27 17.08 -17.66
C TRP A 139 35.65 17.87 -16.43
N THR A 140 36.44 18.93 -16.56
CA THR A 140 36.83 19.76 -15.41
C THR A 140 35.65 20.47 -14.76
N TYR A 141 34.63 20.88 -15.52
CA TYR A 141 33.44 21.53 -14.96
C TYR A 141 32.49 20.52 -14.31
N LEU A 142 32.22 19.40 -14.99
CA LEU A 142 31.37 18.31 -14.47
C LEU A 142 32.01 17.52 -13.33
N SER A 143 33.35 17.42 -13.28
CA SER A 143 34.05 16.82 -12.14
C SER A 143 33.91 17.68 -10.86
N ARG A 144 33.73 18.99 -10.98
CA ARG A 144 33.42 19.87 -9.87
C ARG A 144 31.98 19.70 -9.38
N GLN A 145 31.03 19.54 -10.28
CA GLN A 145 29.61 19.18 -9.93
C GLN A 145 29.49 17.74 -9.42
N SER A 146 30.28 16.79 -9.94
CA SER A 146 30.30 15.43 -9.45
C SER A 146 30.78 15.33 -7.99
N LYS A 147 31.64 16.26 -7.53
CA LYS A 147 32.07 16.35 -6.13
C LYS A 147 30.94 16.73 -5.18
N LEU A 148 29.94 17.47 -5.65
CA LEU A 148 28.76 17.84 -4.86
C LEU A 148 27.67 16.74 -4.92
N ILE A 149 27.45 16.14 -6.08
CA ILE A 149 26.39 15.16 -6.31
C ILE A 149 26.83 13.74 -5.92
N ALA A 150 28.10 13.39 -6.06
CA ALA A 150 28.61 12.06 -5.72
C ALA A 150 28.40 11.65 -4.25
N PRO A 151 28.49 12.55 -3.24
CA PRO A 151 28.10 12.21 -1.87
C PRO A 151 26.64 11.85 -1.73
N LEU A 152 25.73 12.58 -2.38
CA LEU A 152 24.30 12.29 -2.37
C LEU A 152 24.00 10.92 -2.98
N GLY A 153 24.66 10.59 -4.10
CA GLY A 153 24.54 9.25 -4.70
C GLY A 153 25.04 8.13 -3.78
N ARG A 154 26.12 8.35 -3.06
CA ARG A 154 26.64 7.38 -2.08
C ARG A 154 25.72 7.20 -0.87
N MET A 155 25.01 8.25 -0.46
CA MET A 155 24.04 8.22 0.65
C MET A 155 22.62 7.82 0.21
N SER A 156 22.39 7.53 -1.08
CA SER A 156 21.06 7.32 -1.64
C SER A 156 20.30 6.20 -0.94
N LEU A 157 20.96 5.11 -0.56
CA LEU A 157 20.34 4.02 0.20
C LEU A 157 19.88 4.49 1.58
N SER A 158 20.70 5.23 2.31
CA SER A 158 20.34 5.78 3.62
C SER A 158 19.19 6.80 3.50
N VAL A 159 19.21 7.65 2.45
CA VAL A 159 18.09 8.59 2.18
C VAL A 159 16.80 7.81 1.92
N PHE A 160 16.88 6.75 1.12
CA PHE A 160 15.73 5.88 0.85
C PHE A 160 15.20 5.21 2.12
N LEU A 161 16.07 4.79 3.03
CA LEU A 161 15.64 4.16 4.29
C LEU A 161 15.03 5.17 5.28
N TRP A 162 15.57 6.39 5.39
CA TRP A 162 15.12 7.37 6.36
C TRP A 162 13.89 8.17 5.95
N HIS A 163 13.70 8.46 4.64
CA HIS A 163 12.58 9.29 4.22
C HIS A 163 11.23 8.68 4.61
N GLN A 164 11.03 7.39 4.36
CA GLN A 164 9.75 6.74 4.57
C GLN A 164 9.32 6.72 6.05
N PRO A 165 10.14 6.30 7.02
CA PRO A 165 9.80 6.41 8.43
C PRO A 165 9.46 7.83 8.87
N LEU A 166 10.27 8.83 8.47
CA LEU A 166 10.04 10.22 8.86
C LEU A 166 8.69 10.74 8.37
N PHE A 167 8.36 10.50 7.10
CA PHE A 167 7.08 10.91 6.53
C PHE A 167 5.91 10.15 7.15
N ALA A 168 6.06 8.84 7.37
CA ALA A 168 5.03 8.01 7.98
C ALA A 168 4.74 8.45 9.42
N PHE A 169 5.78 8.64 10.24
CA PHE A 169 5.63 9.10 11.60
C PHE A 169 5.03 10.50 11.68
N TYR A 170 5.46 11.43 10.82
CA TYR A 170 4.87 12.75 10.79
C TYR A 170 3.36 12.69 10.52
N ARG A 171 2.93 11.98 9.49
CA ARG A 171 1.50 11.81 9.15
C ARG A 171 0.73 11.15 10.29
N TYR A 172 1.32 10.13 10.89
CA TYR A 172 0.67 9.37 11.95
C TYR A 172 0.45 10.18 13.23
N PHE A 173 1.45 10.97 13.65
CA PHE A 173 1.41 11.67 14.94
C PHE A 173 0.98 13.13 14.86
N PHE A 174 1.14 13.80 13.73
CA PHE A 174 0.96 15.25 13.66
C PHE A 174 -0.17 15.67 12.72
N ALA A 175 -0.10 15.40 11.44
CA ALA A 175 -1.10 15.79 10.46
C ALA A 175 -1.04 14.96 9.19
N ASP A 176 -2.17 14.77 8.53
CA ASP A 176 -2.25 14.07 7.24
C ASP A 176 -1.72 14.93 6.09
N GLU A 177 -1.83 16.26 6.22
CA GLU A 177 -1.35 17.22 5.21
C GLU A 177 0.04 17.74 5.54
N LEU A 178 0.87 17.82 4.50
CA LEU A 178 2.25 18.31 4.58
C LEU A 178 2.30 19.72 3.99
N SER A 179 2.49 20.74 4.84
CA SER A 179 2.80 22.08 4.34
C SER A 179 4.19 22.07 3.65
N PRO A 180 4.44 22.97 2.67
CA PRO A 180 5.75 23.04 1.99
C PRO A 180 6.94 23.22 2.94
N VAL A 181 6.75 23.96 4.04
CA VAL A 181 7.79 24.16 5.05
C VAL A 181 8.12 22.85 5.77
N ILE A 182 7.10 22.13 6.18
CA ILE A 182 7.26 20.83 6.86
C ILE A 182 7.90 19.81 5.92
N LEU A 183 7.50 19.81 4.65
CA LEU A 183 8.10 18.96 3.63
C LEU A 183 9.61 19.23 3.52
N CYS A 184 10.02 20.48 3.42
CA CYS A 184 11.43 20.88 3.40
C CYS A 184 12.17 20.45 4.67
N CYS A 185 11.55 20.61 5.85
CA CYS A 185 12.13 20.17 7.12
C CYS A 185 12.34 18.64 7.17
N LEU A 186 11.35 17.86 6.73
CA LEU A 186 11.43 16.40 6.70
C LEU A 186 12.51 15.92 5.71
N ILE A 187 12.62 16.53 4.53
CA ILE A 187 13.68 16.26 3.56
C ILE A 187 15.05 16.60 4.17
N GLY A 188 15.17 17.77 4.78
CA GLY A 188 16.40 18.18 5.48
C GLY A 188 16.81 17.19 6.58
N MET A 189 15.85 16.75 7.40
CA MET A 189 16.06 15.74 8.44
C MET A 189 16.47 14.39 7.85
N ALA A 190 15.84 13.96 6.76
CA ALA A 190 16.21 12.73 6.06
C ALA A 190 17.66 12.80 5.54
N LEU A 191 18.08 13.92 4.97
CA LEU A 191 19.45 14.13 4.51
C LEU A 191 20.45 14.16 5.66
N LEU A 192 20.14 14.78 6.79
CA LEU A 192 20.99 14.81 7.98
C LEU A 192 21.18 13.41 8.56
N LEU A 193 20.10 12.67 8.78
CA LEU A 193 20.15 11.31 9.30
C LEU A 193 20.88 10.36 8.34
N SER A 194 20.68 10.55 7.03
CA SER A 194 21.38 9.76 6.00
C SER A 194 22.88 10.05 6.00
N SER A 195 23.26 11.32 6.13
CA SER A 195 24.67 11.71 6.26
C SER A 195 25.30 11.08 7.50
N PHE A 196 24.62 11.15 8.64
CA PHE A 196 25.08 10.52 9.87
C PHE A 196 25.26 9.01 9.68
N THR A 197 24.23 8.32 9.16
CA THR A 197 24.28 6.87 8.91
C THR A 197 25.42 6.50 7.96
N TYR A 198 25.58 7.24 6.88
CA TYR A 198 26.65 6.98 5.92
C TYR A 198 28.04 7.12 6.53
N PHE A 199 28.34 8.27 7.19
CA PHE A 199 29.67 8.54 7.71
C PHE A 199 30.03 7.71 8.93
N PHE A 200 29.09 7.46 9.84
CA PHE A 200 29.35 6.77 11.09
C PHE A 200 29.13 5.25 11.01
N MET A 201 28.24 4.79 10.15
CA MET A 201 27.93 3.37 10.03
C MET A 201 28.44 2.75 8.73
N GLU A 202 27.89 3.14 7.58
CA GLU A 202 28.17 2.45 6.31
C GLU A 202 29.65 2.45 5.95
N LYS A 203 30.29 3.61 6.03
CA LYS A 203 31.72 3.75 5.71
C LYS A 203 32.62 2.96 6.67
N ARG A 204 32.25 2.85 7.95
CA ARG A 204 33.02 2.11 8.95
C ARG A 204 32.79 0.62 8.88
N ILE A 205 31.54 0.18 8.66
CA ILE A 205 31.16 -1.23 8.54
C ILE A 205 31.89 -1.88 7.35
N ALA A 206 32.02 -1.16 6.24
CA ALA A 206 32.70 -1.66 5.05
C ALA A 206 34.18 -2.03 5.31
N VAL A 207 34.83 -1.34 6.24
CA VAL A 207 36.29 -1.46 6.48
C VAL A 207 36.63 -2.25 7.74
N ASN A 208 35.81 -2.17 8.81
CA ASN A 208 36.17 -2.69 10.13
C ASN A 208 35.37 -3.96 10.51
N LYS A 209 36.09 -5.05 10.85
CA LYS A 209 35.50 -6.32 11.29
C LYS A 209 34.66 -6.14 12.57
N MET A 210 35.11 -5.32 13.53
CA MET A 210 34.39 -5.05 14.78
C MET A 210 33.05 -4.35 14.49
N SER A 211 33.02 -3.38 13.58
CA SER A 211 31.78 -2.69 13.21
C SER A 211 30.75 -3.64 12.57
N ARG A 212 31.22 -4.63 11.80
CA ARG A 212 30.34 -5.68 11.25
C ARG A 212 29.75 -6.58 12.33
N LEU A 213 30.56 -6.94 13.33
CA LEU A 213 30.10 -7.75 14.48
C LEU A 213 29.07 -6.97 15.30
N CYS A 214 29.32 -5.68 15.57
CA CYS A 214 28.36 -4.80 16.23
C CYS A 214 27.04 -4.69 15.48
N LEU A 215 27.07 -4.64 14.13
CA LEU A 215 25.86 -4.62 13.33
C LEU A 215 25.03 -5.89 13.49
N VAL A 216 25.68 -7.07 13.42
CA VAL A 216 25.00 -8.36 13.63
C VAL A 216 24.38 -8.43 15.03
N PHE A 217 25.12 -8.00 16.05
CA PHE A 217 24.63 -7.98 17.42
C PHE A 217 23.44 -7.03 17.60
N SER A 218 23.52 -5.81 17.03
CA SER A 218 22.42 -4.85 17.03
C SER A 218 21.19 -5.40 16.31
N PHE A 219 21.37 -6.10 15.19
CA PHE A 219 20.28 -6.74 14.47
C PHE A 219 19.57 -7.78 15.33
N ILE A 220 20.32 -8.61 16.06
CA ILE A 220 19.75 -9.62 16.96
C ILE A 220 18.95 -8.93 18.08
N ILE A 221 19.50 -7.87 18.70
CA ILE A 221 18.82 -7.13 19.77
C ILE A 221 17.51 -6.52 19.26
N VAL A 222 17.53 -5.85 18.10
CA VAL A 222 16.33 -5.21 17.52
C VAL A 222 15.25 -6.25 17.24
N ASN A 223 15.63 -7.41 16.66
CA ASN A 223 14.66 -8.47 16.39
C ASN A 223 14.12 -9.12 17.68
N ALA A 224 14.96 -9.33 18.68
CA ALA A 224 14.53 -9.83 19.99
C ALA A 224 13.55 -8.85 20.67
N PHE A 225 13.82 -7.55 20.57
CA PHE A 225 12.94 -6.51 21.11
C PHE A 225 11.62 -6.43 20.32
N ALA A 226 11.67 -6.51 18.99
CA ALA A 226 10.47 -6.56 18.15
C ALA A 226 9.60 -7.79 18.46
N LEU A 227 10.22 -8.96 18.66
CA LEU A 227 9.53 -10.18 19.05
C LEU A 227 8.89 -10.04 20.44
N TRP A 228 9.60 -9.40 21.39
CA TRP A 228 9.06 -9.12 22.71
C TRP A 228 7.84 -8.19 22.66
N ILE A 229 7.91 -7.11 21.84
CA ILE A 229 6.76 -6.21 21.61
C ILE A 229 5.59 -7.00 21.01
N TYR A 230 5.85 -7.84 20.01
CA TYR A 230 4.84 -8.67 19.38
C TYR A 230 4.15 -9.61 20.38
N GLN A 231 4.93 -10.31 21.21
CA GLN A 231 4.40 -11.21 22.25
C GLN A 231 3.57 -10.48 23.32
N LYS A 232 3.88 -9.20 23.56
CA LYS A 232 3.12 -8.37 24.51
C LYS A 232 1.89 -7.69 23.89
N GLY A 233 1.63 -7.86 22.59
CA GLY A 233 0.53 -7.18 21.89
C GLY A 233 0.72 -5.67 21.79
N GLY A 234 1.96 -5.17 21.91
CA GLY A 234 2.30 -3.74 21.84
C GLY A 234 2.88 -3.20 23.16
N ILE A 235 3.29 -1.94 23.17
CA ILE A 235 3.90 -1.27 24.32
C ILE A 235 2.96 -0.21 24.91
N VAL A 236 2.15 0.45 24.09
CA VAL A 236 1.26 1.54 24.53
C VAL A 236 0.09 0.95 25.30
N ARG A 237 0.03 1.24 26.60
CA ARG A 237 -1.00 0.75 27.51
C ARG A 237 -1.66 1.85 28.33
N ASP A 238 -1.42 3.10 27.98
CA ASP A 238 -1.98 4.28 28.63
C ASP A 238 -3.38 4.64 28.09
N ILE A 239 -3.90 3.86 27.17
CA ILE A 239 -5.24 4.01 26.60
C ILE A 239 -6.06 2.79 27.00
N PRO A 240 -7.11 2.91 27.82
CA PRO A 240 -7.89 1.77 28.30
C PRO A 240 -8.51 0.93 27.17
N GLU A 241 -8.88 1.56 26.07
CA GLU A 241 -9.47 0.90 24.88
C GLU A 241 -8.46 0.02 24.13
N LEU A 242 -7.17 0.33 24.27
CA LEU A 242 -6.05 -0.44 23.72
C LEU A 242 -5.44 -1.38 24.75
N ASP A 243 -5.84 -1.26 26.03
CA ASP A 243 -5.40 -2.14 27.09
C ASP A 243 -6.19 -3.45 27.03
N ILE A 244 -5.61 -4.41 26.36
CA ILE A 244 -6.16 -5.75 26.27
C ILE A 244 -6.11 -6.35 27.67
N LYS A 245 -7.27 -6.57 28.29
CA LYS A 245 -7.39 -7.17 29.62
C LYS A 245 -6.59 -8.46 29.71
N GLU A 246 -6.00 -8.72 30.88
CA GLU A 246 -5.38 -10.00 31.18
C GLU A 246 -6.35 -11.15 30.82
N GLY A 247 -5.92 -12.07 29.99
CA GLY A 247 -6.73 -13.13 29.41
C GLY A 247 -7.22 -12.87 27.98
N LEU A 248 -7.16 -11.63 27.48
CA LEU A 248 -7.44 -11.26 26.08
C LEU A 248 -6.15 -10.82 25.35
N THR A 249 -5.00 -11.22 25.87
CA THR A 249 -3.68 -10.83 25.36
C THR A 249 -3.22 -11.62 24.14
N ASP A 250 -4.12 -12.38 23.51
CA ASP A 250 -3.82 -12.99 22.23
C ASP A 250 -3.76 -11.89 21.15
N PRO A 251 -2.58 -11.60 20.58
CA PRO A 251 -2.46 -10.62 19.49
C PRO A 251 -3.28 -11.02 18.25
N MET A 252 -3.69 -12.28 18.19
CA MET A 252 -4.54 -12.82 17.11
C MET A 252 -6.05 -12.63 17.40
N LEU A 253 -6.44 -12.09 18.56
CA LEU A 253 -7.85 -11.99 18.93
C LEU A 253 -8.66 -11.17 17.92
N PHE A 254 -8.08 -10.05 17.42
CA PHE A 254 -8.71 -9.24 16.40
C PHE A 254 -8.86 -10.01 15.08
N GLU A 255 -7.84 -10.76 14.66
CA GLU A 255 -7.90 -11.61 13.49
C GLU A 255 -8.94 -12.72 13.67
N GLN A 256 -8.92 -13.42 14.79
CA GLN A 256 -9.92 -14.46 15.11
C GLN A 256 -11.34 -13.91 15.06
N TYR A 257 -11.58 -12.73 15.63
CA TYR A 257 -12.87 -12.06 15.58
C TYR A 257 -13.29 -11.71 14.15
N THR A 258 -12.39 -11.13 13.37
CA THR A 258 -12.69 -10.73 12.00
C THR A 258 -12.83 -11.93 11.08
N ASP A 259 -11.99 -12.94 11.26
CA ASP A 259 -11.90 -14.11 10.39
C ASP A 259 -12.95 -15.18 10.69
N ARG A 260 -13.63 -15.10 11.84
CA ARG A 260 -14.76 -16.01 12.15
C ARG A 260 -15.83 -16.02 11.03
N ILE A 261 -15.94 -14.93 10.26
CA ILE A 261 -16.90 -14.83 9.16
C ILE A 261 -16.57 -15.80 8.03
N TYR A 262 -15.31 -16.16 7.80
CA TYR A 262 -14.94 -17.13 6.78
C TYR A 262 -15.48 -18.54 7.07
N GLN A 263 -15.87 -18.83 8.31
CA GLN A 263 -16.57 -20.06 8.66
C GLN A 263 -17.98 -20.13 8.04
N TYR A 264 -18.53 -18.98 7.64
CA TYR A 264 -19.83 -18.87 6.96
C TYR A 264 -19.71 -18.88 5.44
N ASP A 265 -18.52 -19.14 4.90
CA ASP A 265 -18.31 -19.33 3.46
C ASP A 265 -18.72 -20.74 3.04
N HIS A 266 -20.01 -21.02 3.16
CA HIS A 266 -20.61 -22.32 2.84
C HIS A 266 -22.02 -22.16 2.25
N GLU A 267 -22.54 -23.24 1.65
CA GLU A 267 -23.91 -23.35 1.12
C GLU A 267 -24.96 -23.22 2.24
N PHE A 268 -26.16 -22.79 1.85
CA PHE A 268 -27.31 -22.78 2.76
C PHE A 268 -27.82 -24.21 3.01
N SER A 269 -28.14 -24.51 4.25
CA SER A 269 -28.85 -25.74 4.58
C SER A 269 -30.31 -25.69 4.06
N GLN A 270 -30.74 -26.75 3.44
CA GLN A 270 -32.13 -26.86 2.92
C GLN A 270 -33.15 -27.06 4.02
N ASP A 271 -32.77 -27.76 5.08
CA ASP A 271 -33.68 -28.13 6.19
C ASP A 271 -33.86 -26.99 7.22
N ASN A 272 -33.20 -25.86 7.04
CA ASN A 272 -33.29 -24.75 7.97
C ASN A 272 -34.29 -23.71 7.48
N PRO A 273 -35.41 -23.47 8.23
CA PRO A 273 -36.45 -22.53 7.83
C PRO A 273 -36.09 -21.07 7.98
N LYS A 274 -34.91 -20.76 8.52
CA LYS A 274 -34.44 -19.38 8.73
C LYS A 274 -34.24 -18.65 7.40
N LYS A 275 -34.44 -17.33 7.43
CA LYS A 275 -34.19 -16.45 6.28
C LYS A 275 -32.76 -16.54 5.82
N LYS A 276 -32.51 -16.83 4.55
CA LYS A 276 -31.21 -17.04 3.94
C LYS A 276 -30.62 -15.70 3.49
N ILE A 277 -29.57 -15.23 4.18
CA ILE A 277 -28.90 -13.97 3.88
C ILE A 277 -27.52 -14.26 3.32
N LEU A 278 -27.26 -13.75 2.11
CA LEU A 278 -25.94 -13.79 1.46
C LEU A 278 -25.29 -12.42 1.59
N VAL A 279 -24.09 -12.36 2.17
CA VAL A 279 -23.29 -11.14 2.27
C VAL A 279 -22.06 -11.28 1.38
N ILE A 280 -21.88 -10.32 0.47
CA ILE A 280 -20.79 -10.35 -0.51
C ILE A 280 -19.97 -9.07 -0.46
N GLY A 281 -18.64 -9.21 -0.50
CA GLY A 281 -17.70 -8.11 -0.58
C GLY A 281 -16.48 -8.27 0.32
N ASN A 282 -15.70 -7.21 0.40
CA ASN A 282 -14.43 -7.14 1.13
C ASN A 282 -14.61 -7.05 2.66
N SER A 283 -13.60 -6.55 3.37
CA SER A 283 -13.60 -6.38 4.82
C SER A 283 -14.79 -5.56 5.37
N PHE A 284 -15.36 -4.65 4.59
CA PHE A 284 -16.56 -3.91 5.01
C PHE A 284 -17.80 -4.80 5.04
N ALA A 285 -17.98 -5.65 4.03
CA ALA A 285 -19.04 -6.65 4.01
C ALA A 285 -18.84 -7.70 5.12
N ARG A 286 -17.60 -8.12 5.36
CA ARG A 286 -17.22 -9.00 6.47
C ARG A 286 -17.64 -8.42 7.83
N ASP A 287 -17.33 -7.13 8.05
CA ASP A 287 -17.69 -6.47 9.30
C ASP A 287 -19.21 -6.28 9.44
N PHE A 288 -19.92 -6.03 8.33
CA PHE A 288 -21.38 -6.03 8.32
C PHE A 288 -21.96 -7.40 8.67
N ALA A 289 -21.36 -8.47 8.16
CA ALA A 289 -21.74 -9.84 8.54
C ALA A 289 -21.52 -10.12 10.04
N ASN A 290 -20.43 -9.59 10.62
CA ASN A 290 -20.21 -9.62 12.07
C ASN A 290 -21.31 -8.88 12.85
N ILE A 291 -21.76 -7.72 12.38
CA ILE A 291 -22.87 -6.98 12.99
C ILE A 291 -24.15 -7.82 12.97
N LEU A 292 -24.45 -8.50 11.87
CA LEU A 292 -25.61 -9.41 11.80
C LEU A 292 -25.52 -10.54 12.83
N LEU A 293 -24.35 -11.14 13.01
CA LEU A 293 -24.13 -12.20 13.99
C LEU A 293 -24.23 -11.73 15.45
N GLU A 294 -23.96 -10.47 15.72
CA GLU A 294 -24.08 -9.87 17.06
C GLU A 294 -25.44 -9.23 17.32
N SER A 295 -26.22 -9.06 16.27
CA SER A 295 -27.58 -8.52 16.39
C SER A 295 -28.59 -9.59 16.85
N PRO A 296 -29.76 -9.17 17.35
CA PRO A 296 -30.88 -10.10 17.63
C PRO A 296 -31.34 -10.89 16.41
N MET A 297 -30.96 -10.50 15.21
CA MET A 297 -31.29 -11.21 13.97
C MET A 297 -30.56 -12.55 13.83
N ARG A 298 -29.48 -12.78 14.55
CA ARG A 298 -28.66 -14.00 14.48
C ARG A 298 -29.48 -15.26 14.51
N ASP A 299 -30.47 -15.31 15.42
CA ASP A 299 -31.27 -16.52 15.62
C ASP A 299 -32.37 -16.71 14.58
N SER A 300 -32.67 -15.67 13.78
CA SER A 300 -33.74 -15.71 12.75
C SER A 300 -33.18 -15.84 11.33
N VAL A 301 -31.86 -15.77 11.13
CA VAL A 301 -31.24 -15.81 9.81
C VAL A 301 -30.24 -16.97 9.68
N GLN A 302 -30.09 -17.44 8.46
CA GLN A 302 -28.97 -18.28 8.04
C GLN A 302 -28.05 -17.44 7.19
N LEU A 303 -26.84 -17.16 7.71
CA LEU A 303 -25.82 -16.32 7.06
C LEU A 303 -24.94 -17.18 6.15
N SER A 304 -24.67 -16.68 4.95
CA SER A 304 -23.58 -17.12 4.09
C SER A 304 -22.77 -15.89 3.67
N TYR A 305 -21.47 -15.98 3.69
CA TYR A 305 -20.54 -14.91 3.29
C TYR A 305 -19.68 -15.36 2.12
N HIS A 306 -19.41 -14.45 1.18
CA HIS A 306 -18.40 -14.69 0.15
C HIS A 306 -17.70 -13.39 -0.24
N TYR A 307 -16.42 -13.49 -0.62
CA TYR A 307 -15.60 -12.30 -0.91
C TYR A 307 -16.01 -11.58 -2.21
N ALA A 308 -16.43 -12.29 -3.25
CA ALA A 308 -16.77 -11.71 -4.55
C ALA A 308 -17.82 -12.53 -5.31
N PHE A 309 -18.62 -11.87 -6.13
CA PHE A 309 -19.65 -12.54 -6.94
C PHE A 309 -19.08 -13.57 -7.93
N ILE A 310 -17.94 -13.26 -8.57
CA ILE A 310 -17.37 -14.11 -9.65
C ILE A 310 -17.06 -15.53 -9.16
N ALA A 311 -16.62 -15.67 -7.92
CA ALA A 311 -16.28 -16.96 -7.32
C ALA A 311 -17.43 -17.55 -6.48
N CYS A 312 -18.53 -16.83 -6.29
CA CYS A 312 -19.65 -17.28 -5.47
C CYS A 312 -20.46 -18.35 -6.22
N PRO A 313 -20.70 -19.53 -5.61
CA PRO A 313 -21.53 -20.56 -6.23
C PRO A 313 -22.95 -20.05 -6.56
N LEU A 314 -23.43 -20.32 -7.76
CA LEU A 314 -24.77 -19.92 -8.23
C LEU A 314 -25.89 -20.50 -7.35
N THR A 315 -25.66 -21.63 -6.72
CA THR A 315 -26.61 -22.26 -5.76
C THR A 315 -26.91 -21.31 -4.62
N ARG A 316 -25.94 -20.59 -4.06
CA ARG A 316 -26.14 -19.61 -2.99
C ARG A 316 -27.00 -18.44 -3.46
N ILE A 317 -26.71 -17.91 -4.67
CA ILE A 317 -27.46 -16.81 -5.27
C ILE A 317 -28.92 -17.21 -5.52
N ARG A 318 -29.13 -18.43 -6.01
CA ARG A 318 -30.48 -18.97 -6.27
C ARG A 318 -31.28 -19.30 -5.01
N GLN A 319 -30.61 -19.57 -3.90
CA GLN A 319 -31.26 -20.00 -2.65
C GLN A 319 -31.52 -18.88 -1.66
N CYS A 320 -30.77 -17.76 -1.76
CA CYS A 320 -30.89 -16.67 -0.81
C CYS A 320 -32.24 -15.95 -0.91
N ASP A 321 -32.62 -15.34 0.20
CA ASP A 321 -33.82 -14.50 0.32
C ASP A 321 -33.46 -13.01 0.31
N ARG A 322 -32.19 -12.68 0.57
CA ARG A 322 -31.64 -11.32 0.45
C ARG A 322 -30.12 -11.37 0.25
N ILE A 323 -29.62 -10.44 -0.57
CA ILE A 323 -28.18 -10.21 -0.76
C ILE A 323 -27.81 -8.84 -0.19
N TYR A 324 -26.74 -8.76 0.59
CA TYR A 324 -26.08 -7.53 0.97
C TYR A 324 -24.73 -7.47 0.29
N TYR A 325 -24.48 -6.39 -0.46
CA TYR A 325 -23.26 -6.21 -1.23
C TYR A 325 -22.56 -4.89 -0.88
N PHE A 326 -21.26 -4.95 -0.60
CA PHE A 326 -20.45 -3.73 -0.45
C PHE A 326 -19.81 -3.34 -1.78
N GLY A 327 -20.40 -2.35 -2.46
CA GLY A 327 -19.97 -1.87 -3.78
C GLY A 327 -21.06 -1.07 -4.48
N TRP A 328 -20.79 -0.67 -5.71
CA TRP A 328 -21.74 0.01 -6.58
C TRP A 328 -22.77 -0.99 -7.13
N ARG A 329 -23.97 -0.52 -7.40
CA ARG A 329 -25.01 -1.36 -7.97
C ARG A 329 -24.65 -1.86 -9.37
N HIS A 330 -24.00 -1.02 -10.17
CA HIS A 330 -23.56 -1.39 -11.52
C HIS A 330 -22.40 -2.41 -11.53
N ASP A 331 -21.69 -2.57 -10.41
CA ASP A 331 -20.65 -3.59 -10.26
C ASP A 331 -21.25 -5.01 -9.99
N VAL A 332 -22.54 -5.11 -9.73
CA VAL A 332 -23.20 -6.40 -9.57
C VAL A 332 -23.33 -7.07 -10.93
N PRO A 333 -22.69 -8.22 -11.16
CA PRO A 333 -22.68 -8.85 -12.48
C PRO A 333 -24.08 -9.26 -12.99
N ASP A 334 -24.31 -9.19 -14.29
CA ASP A 334 -25.59 -9.54 -14.91
C ASP A 334 -26.06 -10.96 -14.56
N PHE A 335 -25.13 -11.91 -14.46
CA PHE A 335 -25.50 -13.28 -14.09
C PHE A 335 -26.12 -13.37 -12.70
N VAL A 336 -25.84 -12.45 -11.78
CA VAL A 336 -26.48 -12.40 -10.47
C VAL A 336 -27.97 -12.08 -10.64
N TRP A 337 -28.26 -10.97 -11.35
CA TRP A 337 -29.64 -10.55 -11.61
C TRP A 337 -30.47 -11.62 -12.32
N GLN A 338 -29.88 -12.35 -13.28
CA GLN A 338 -30.51 -13.41 -14.04
C GLN A 338 -30.81 -14.66 -13.20
N ASN A 339 -30.13 -14.88 -12.08
CA ASN A 339 -30.25 -16.07 -11.25
C ASN A 339 -30.99 -15.85 -9.92
N LEU A 340 -31.44 -14.62 -9.64
CA LEU A 340 -32.23 -14.33 -8.44
C LEU A 340 -33.60 -14.97 -8.52
N LYS A 341 -34.08 -15.45 -7.38
CA LYS A 341 -35.51 -15.83 -7.23
C LYS A 341 -36.38 -14.58 -7.32
N GLN A 342 -37.64 -14.78 -7.72
CA GLN A 342 -38.62 -13.71 -7.64
C GLN A 342 -38.78 -13.19 -6.21
N GLY A 343 -38.70 -11.86 -6.03
CA GLY A 343 -38.86 -11.21 -4.73
C GLY A 343 -37.58 -11.10 -3.89
N VAL A 344 -36.44 -11.60 -4.37
CA VAL A 344 -35.15 -11.39 -3.70
C VAL A 344 -34.67 -9.95 -3.92
N GLU A 345 -34.30 -9.29 -2.85
CA GLU A 345 -33.77 -7.94 -2.88
C GLU A 345 -32.24 -7.96 -2.74
N VAL A 346 -31.56 -7.16 -3.55
CA VAL A 346 -30.12 -6.86 -3.41
C VAL A 346 -29.98 -5.50 -2.79
N TRP A 347 -29.22 -5.43 -1.69
CA TRP A 347 -29.00 -4.22 -0.90
C TRP A 347 -27.52 -3.81 -0.94
N GLY A 348 -27.25 -2.54 -1.16
CA GLY A 348 -25.94 -1.95 -0.98
C GLY A 348 -25.62 -1.71 0.48
N ILE A 349 -24.38 -1.96 0.87
CA ILE A 349 -23.84 -1.62 2.19
C ILE A 349 -23.00 -0.36 2.06
N GLY A 350 -23.27 0.64 2.89
CA GLY A 350 -22.49 1.89 2.94
C GLY A 350 -21.15 1.76 3.66
N THR A 351 -20.35 2.79 3.54
CA THR A 351 -19.07 2.87 4.25
C THR A 351 -19.25 3.15 5.74
N LYS A 352 -18.40 2.53 6.55
CA LYS A 352 -18.18 2.88 7.96
C LYS A 352 -16.89 3.69 8.17
N ASN A 353 -16.19 4.00 7.10
CA ASN A 353 -14.92 4.73 7.17
C ASN A 353 -15.21 6.24 7.20
N HIS A 354 -14.57 6.94 8.12
CA HIS A 354 -14.72 8.39 8.30
C HIS A 354 -13.53 9.16 7.69
N GLY A 355 -12.58 8.50 7.06
CA GLY A 355 -11.42 9.11 6.40
C GLY A 355 -10.34 9.61 7.34
N THR A 356 -10.42 9.29 8.63
CA THR A 356 -9.39 9.61 9.62
C THR A 356 -8.49 8.42 9.86
N SER A 357 -7.18 8.67 10.01
CA SER A 357 -6.22 7.61 10.26
C SER A 357 -6.34 7.07 11.70
N ASN A 358 -5.93 5.83 11.90
CA ASN A 358 -5.87 5.20 13.23
C ASN A 358 -4.94 5.95 14.21
N GLY A 359 -4.10 6.86 13.71
CA GLY A 359 -3.21 7.71 14.52
C GLY A 359 -3.93 8.70 15.43
N ILE A 360 -5.24 8.91 15.25
CA ILE A 360 -5.99 9.87 16.06
C ILE A 360 -5.99 9.53 17.54
N PHE A 361 -6.05 8.22 17.90
CA PHE A 361 -5.97 7.77 19.29
C PHE A 361 -4.66 8.18 19.95
N TYR A 362 -3.54 8.03 19.26
CA TYR A 362 -2.23 8.39 19.78
C TYR A 362 -2.02 9.90 19.80
N LYS A 363 -2.53 10.61 18.82
CA LYS A 363 -2.40 12.08 18.70
C LYS A 363 -3.10 12.81 19.83
N TYR A 364 -4.24 12.33 20.27
CA TYR A 364 -5.11 13.02 21.23
C TYR A 364 -5.17 12.39 22.61
N ARG A 365 -4.49 11.24 22.84
CA ARG A 365 -4.57 10.45 24.08
C ARG A 365 -4.31 11.22 25.39
N HIS A 366 -3.53 12.29 25.35
CA HIS A 366 -3.23 13.12 26.53
C HIS A 366 -4.15 14.33 26.70
N ARG A 367 -5.17 14.46 25.88
CA ARG A 367 -6.15 15.54 26.04
C ARG A 367 -7.16 15.21 27.12
N ASN A 368 -7.48 16.21 27.98
CA ASN A 368 -8.46 16.02 29.06
C ASN A 368 -9.87 15.62 28.57
N ASN A 369 -10.19 15.90 27.31
CA ASN A 369 -11.46 15.57 26.67
C ASN A 369 -11.37 14.39 25.70
N TYR A 370 -10.38 13.52 25.84
CA TYR A 370 -10.14 12.39 24.93
C TYR A 370 -11.41 11.55 24.69
N TYR A 371 -12.12 11.16 25.76
CA TYR A 371 -13.35 10.35 25.64
C TYR A 371 -14.56 11.09 25.03
N SER A 372 -14.51 12.39 24.96
CA SER A 372 -15.54 13.21 24.30
C SER A 372 -15.09 13.76 22.95
N LEU A 373 -13.96 13.27 22.46
CA LEU A 373 -13.40 13.69 21.19
C LEU A 373 -14.34 13.29 20.04
N ARG A 374 -14.61 14.23 19.16
CA ARG A 374 -15.39 14.01 17.96
C ARG A 374 -14.58 14.47 16.75
N ILE A 375 -14.76 13.78 15.65
CA ILE A 375 -14.14 14.10 14.38
C ILE A 375 -15.20 14.35 13.33
N THR A 376 -14.88 15.20 12.36
CA THR A 376 -15.70 15.39 11.17
C THR A 376 -15.19 14.46 10.08
N PRO A 377 -16.03 13.57 9.53
CA PRO A 377 -15.66 12.77 8.38
C PRO A 377 -15.24 13.65 7.20
N ARG A 378 -14.36 13.16 6.36
CA ARG A 378 -13.92 13.88 5.16
C ARG A 378 -15.10 14.07 4.20
N GLU A 379 -15.10 15.18 3.47
CA GLU A 379 -16.18 15.54 2.56
C GLU A 379 -16.41 14.52 1.44
N ASP A 380 -15.35 13.92 0.91
CA ASP A 380 -15.41 12.90 -0.13
C ASP A 380 -16.23 11.67 0.29
N PHE A 381 -16.23 11.31 1.59
CA PHE A 381 -17.06 10.21 2.10
C PHE A 381 -18.56 10.52 2.05
N TYR A 382 -18.94 11.77 2.33
CA TYR A 382 -20.34 12.20 2.18
C TYR A 382 -20.81 12.18 0.73
N ILE A 383 -19.95 12.66 -0.18
CA ILE A 383 -20.26 12.67 -1.62
C ILE A 383 -20.47 11.24 -2.13
N VAL A 384 -19.55 10.34 -1.84
CA VAL A 384 -19.64 8.93 -2.27
C VAL A 384 -20.84 8.24 -1.63
N ASN A 385 -21.10 8.48 -0.34
CA ASN A 385 -22.27 7.90 0.33
C ASN A 385 -23.58 8.35 -0.31
N SER A 386 -23.67 9.62 -0.71
CA SER A 386 -24.84 10.17 -1.39
C SER A 386 -25.05 9.54 -2.77
N LEU A 387 -23.99 9.38 -3.55
CA LEU A 387 -24.02 8.74 -4.87
C LEU A 387 -24.41 7.25 -4.77
N LEU A 388 -23.88 6.52 -3.80
CA LEU A 388 -24.27 5.14 -3.55
C LEU A 388 -25.75 5.02 -3.19
N LYS A 389 -26.24 5.91 -2.30
CA LYS A 389 -27.64 5.93 -1.88
C LYS A 389 -28.59 6.20 -3.06
N GLU A 390 -28.21 7.12 -3.94
CA GLU A 390 -28.95 7.41 -5.17
C GLU A 390 -28.99 6.22 -6.11
N GLU A 391 -27.86 5.57 -6.36
CA GLU A 391 -27.77 4.43 -7.27
C GLU A 391 -28.51 3.19 -6.77
N TRP A 392 -28.49 2.94 -5.46
CA TRP A 392 -29.20 1.82 -4.82
C TRP A 392 -30.71 2.08 -4.61
N GLN A 393 -31.21 3.28 -4.89
CA GLN A 393 -32.65 3.61 -4.94
C GLN A 393 -33.48 3.10 -3.75
N GLY A 394 -32.99 3.28 -2.52
CA GLY A 394 -33.67 2.85 -1.32
C GLY A 394 -33.28 1.47 -0.77
N ASN A 395 -32.69 0.61 -1.59
CA ASN A 395 -32.10 -0.64 -1.13
C ASN A 395 -30.66 -0.42 -0.65
N TYR A 396 -30.46 0.45 0.34
CA TYR A 396 -29.17 0.88 0.82
C TYR A 396 -29.10 0.95 2.34
N VAL A 397 -28.07 0.37 2.92
CA VAL A 397 -27.79 0.45 4.36
C VAL A 397 -26.80 1.60 4.58
N ASP A 398 -27.30 2.73 4.97
CA ASP A 398 -26.55 3.98 5.18
C ASP A 398 -25.80 3.97 6.52
N LEU A 399 -24.68 3.24 6.60
CA LEU A 399 -23.89 3.14 7.82
C LEU A 399 -23.28 4.48 8.24
N LEU A 400 -22.91 5.33 7.27
CA LEU A 400 -22.31 6.64 7.57
C LEU A 400 -23.29 7.52 8.33
N SER A 401 -24.52 7.65 7.84
CA SER A 401 -25.54 8.49 8.49
C SER A 401 -25.95 7.99 9.87
N LEU A 402 -25.85 6.69 10.13
CA LEU A 402 -26.14 6.10 11.45
C LEU A 402 -25.09 6.45 12.51
N THR A 403 -23.86 6.74 12.10
CA THR A 403 -22.74 6.98 13.02
C THR A 403 -22.46 8.45 13.28
N ILE A 404 -22.98 9.35 12.45
CA ILE A 404 -22.78 10.80 12.57
C ILE A 404 -23.94 11.49 13.30
N ASP A 405 -23.60 12.53 14.05
CA ASP A 405 -24.61 13.37 14.73
C ASP A 405 -25.13 14.52 13.83
N SER A 406 -26.05 15.32 14.39
CA SER A 406 -26.60 16.51 13.73
C SER A 406 -25.55 17.56 13.35
N LYS A 407 -24.36 17.54 13.97
CA LYS A 407 -23.23 18.43 13.68
C LYS A 407 -22.26 17.82 12.66
N LYS A 408 -22.64 16.73 11.99
CA LYS A 408 -21.80 15.99 11.07
C LYS A 408 -20.48 15.51 11.70
N SER A 409 -20.53 15.11 12.96
CA SER A 409 -19.37 14.58 13.68
C SER A 409 -19.63 13.17 14.21
N VAL A 410 -18.58 12.42 14.42
CA VAL A 410 -18.59 11.06 14.95
C VAL A 410 -17.70 10.96 16.19
N SER A 411 -18.09 10.13 17.15
CA SER A 411 -17.21 9.78 18.29
C SER A 411 -16.02 8.97 17.80
N VAL A 412 -14.86 9.28 18.37
CA VAL A 412 -13.62 8.55 18.09
C VAL A 412 -13.52 7.34 18.99
#